data_237d699b82cb5f2267449322da99df95
#
_entry.id   237d699b82cb5f2267449322da99df95
#
_cell.length_a   1.000
_cell.length_b   1.000
_cell.length_c   1.000
_cell.angle_alpha   90.00
_cell.angle_beta   90.00
_cell.angle_gamma   90.00
#
_symmetry.space_group_name_H-M   'P 1'
#
loop_
_entity.id
_entity.type
_entity.pdbx_description
1 polymer ?
#
loop_
_entity_poly.entity_id
_entity_poly.type
_entity_poly.pdbx_seq_one_letter_code
_entity_poly.pdbx_strand_id
1 'polypeptide(L)'
;VHVAPALVDYVLALVNATRTDAQVQMGLSPRAGLALLAAARAWALIDGRDAVLPEDVQAVFNAVAAHRPLPTGGMLSATALAQRLLDTVAIP
;
A
#
# COMPACT_ATOMS: atom_id res chain seq x y z
N VAL A 1 -14.59 -12.13 1.36
CA VAL A 1 -14.42 -10.86 0.67
C VAL A 1 -13.69 -11.09 -0.64
N HIS A 2 -14.30 -10.66 -1.72
CA HIS A 2 -13.76 -10.86 -3.06
C HIS A 2 -12.62 -9.89 -3.36
N VAL A 3 -11.57 -10.40 -4.00
CA VAL A 3 -10.43 -9.60 -4.46
C VAL A 3 -10.29 -9.82 -5.97
N ALA A 4 -10.49 -8.76 -6.75
CA ALA A 4 -10.32 -8.82 -8.19
C ALA A 4 -8.84 -9.00 -8.56
N PRO A 5 -8.52 -9.73 -9.65
CA PRO A 5 -7.13 -9.88 -10.09
C PRO A 5 -6.41 -8.55 -10.32
N ALA A 6 -7.12 -7.56 -10.86
CA ALA A 6 -6.53 -6.22 -11.06
C ALA A 6 -6.08 -5.58 -9.75
N LEU A 7 -6.77 -5.88 -8.65
CA LEU A 7 -6.40 -5.34 -7.34
C LEU A 7 -5.14 -6.01 -6.78
N VAL A 8 -4.98 -7.31 -7.02
CA VAL A 8 -3.75 -8.02 -6.68
C VAL A 8 -2.57 -7.40 -7.43
N ASP A 9 -2.75 -7.13 -8.72
CA ASP A 9 -1.72 -6.47 -9.52
C ASP A 9 -1.38 -5.09 -8.97
N TYR A 10 -2.39 -4.35 -8.52
CA TYR A 10 -2.18 -3.04 -7.89
C TYR A 10 -1.33 -3.13 -6.63
N VAL A 11 -1.62 -4.09 -5.75
CA VAL A 11 -0.84 -4.32 -4.53
C VAL A 11 0.61 -4.67 -4.88
N LEU A 12 0.81 -5.56 -5.86
CA LEU A 12 2.15 -5.95 -6.30
C LEU A 12 2.92 -4.75 -6.87
N ALA A 13 2.23 -3.89 -7.63
CA ALA A 13 2.84 -2.68 -8.17
C ALA A 13 3.26 -1.71 -7.06
N LEU A 14 2.45 -1.55 -6.01
CA LEU A 14 2.81 -0.75 -4.85
C LEU A 14 4.04 -1.31 -4.13
N VAL A 15 4.07 -2.61 -3.89
CA VAL A 15 5.22 -3.27 -3.25
C VAL A 15 6.49 -3.05 -4.08
N ASN A 16 6.39 -3.23 -5.40
CA ASN A 16 7.52 -3.02 -6.29
C ASN A 16 7.99 -1.55 -6.24
N ALA A 17 7.07 -0.60 -6.22
CA ALA A 17 7.40 0.82 -6.14
C ALA A 17 8.15 1.15 -4.84
N THR A 18 7.82 0.51 -3.72
CA THR A 18 8.55 0.73 -2.46
C THR A 18 10.00 0.26 -2.53
N ARG A 19 10.33 -0.61 -3.48
CA ARG A 19 11.68 -1.17 -3.65
C ARG A 19 12.48 -0.44 -4.72
N THR A 20 11.81 0.16 -5.71
CA THR A 20 12.45 0.75 -6.88
C THR A 20 12.51 2.28 -6.85
N ASP A 21 11.65 2.93 -6.07
CA ASP A 21 11.67 4.39 -5.96
C ASP A 21 12.88 4.81 -5.10
N ALA A 22 13.81 5.55 -5.68
CA ALA A 22 15.03 5.96 -5.02
C ALA A 22 14.79 6.89 -3.83
N GLN A 23 13.67 7.58 -3.78
CA GLN A 23 13.32 8.50 -2.70
C GLN A 23 12.55 7.83 -1.58
N VAL A 24 12.02 6.63 -1.83
CA VAL A 24 11.24 5.88 -0.85
C VAL A 24 11.96 4.58 -0.56
N GLN A 25 12.62 4.50 0.60
CA GLN A 25 13.42 3.34 0.94
C GLN A 25 12.68 2.40 1.90
N MET A 26 11.41 2.14 1.61
CA MET A 26 10.61 1.23 2.43
C MET A 26 10.97 -0.23 2.20
N GLY A 27 11.24 -0.62 0.95
CA GLY A 27 11.67 -1.96 0.61
C GLY A 27 10.73 -3.07 1.07
N LEU A 28 9.42 -2.89 0.88
CA LEU A 28 8.47 -3.91 1.29
C LEU A 28 8.68 -5.22 0.53
N SER A 29 8.65 -6.34 1.25
CA SER A 29 8.77 -7.66 0.65
C SER A 29 7.42 -8.09 0.02
N PRO A 30 7.44 -9.10 -0.88
CA PRO A 30 6.19 -9.69 -1.36
C PRO A 30 5.29 -10.21 -0.23
N ARG A 31 5.88 -10.71 0.85
CA ARG A 31 5.12 -11.14 2.04
C ARG A 31 4.38 -9.97 2.67
N ALA A 32 5.00 -8.79 2.71
CA ALA A 32 4.33 -7.59 3.19
C ALA A 32 3.14 -7.22 2.29
N GLY A 33 3.26 -7.47 0.98
CA GLY A 33 2.16 -7.28 0.04
C GLY A 33 0.96 -8.17 0.36
N LEU A 34 1.22 -9.45 0.71
CA LEU A 34 0.15 -10.34 1.15
C LEU A 34 -0.50 -9.85 2.43
N ALA A 35 0.28 -9.31 3.37
CA ALA A 35 -0.25 -8.76 4.61
C ALA A 35 -1.10 -7.51 4.33
N LEU A 36 -0.68 -6.66 3.40
CA LEU A 36 -1.47 -5.50 2.97
C LEU A 36 -2.82 -5.94 2.40
N LEU A 37 -2.81 -6.95 1.56
CA LEU A 37 -4.03 -7.47 0.96
C LEU A 37 -4.97 -8.05 2.01
N ALA A 38 -4.44 -8.82 2.96
CA ALA A 38 -5.24 -9.38 4.05
C ALA A 38 -5.85 -8.27 4.92
N ALA A 39 -5.09 -7.23 5.22
CA ALA A 39 -5.58 -6.09 5.99
C ALA A 39 -6.65 -5.30 5.22
N ALA A 40 -6.48 -5.15 3.91
CA ALA A 40 -7.48 -4.48 3.06
C ALA A 40 -8.78 -5.27 3.01
N ARG A 41 -8.70 -6.61 2.99
CA ARG A 41 -9.90 -7.47 3.06
C ARG A 41 -10.61 -7.29 4.40
N ALA A 42 -9.88 -7.25 5.49
CA ALA A 42 -10.46 -7.02 6.82
C ALA A 42 -11.11 -5.64 6.90
N TRP A 43 -10.47 -4.63 6.33
CA TRP A 43 -11.00 -3.28 6.27
C TRP A 43 -12.34 -3.23 5.52
N ALA A 44 -12.40 -3.88 4.35
CA ALA A 44 -13.63 -3.96 3.56
C ALA A 44 -14.75 -4.68 4.32
N LEU A 45 -14.41 -5.75 5.03
CA LEU A 45 -15.35 -6.53 5.82
C LEU A 45 -15.95 -5.68 6.96
N ILE A 46 -15.12 -4.94 7.68
CA ILE A 46 -15.56 -4.04 8.75
C ILE A 46 -16.52 -2.99 8.21
N ASP A 47 -16.28 -2.52 6.99
CA ASP A 47 -17.14 -1.54 6.32
C ASP A 47 -18.38 -2.16 5.68
N GLY A 48 -18.58 -3.46 5.82
CA GLY A 48 -19.76 -4.19 5.34
C GLY A 48 -19.77 -4.46 3.85
N ARG A 49 -18.60 -4.48 3.20
CA ARG A 49 -18.50 -4.72 1.75
C ARG A 49 -18.02 -6.13 1.45
N ASP A 50 -18.47 -6.67 0.32
CA ASP A 50 -18.08 -8.01 -0.15
C ASP A 50 -16.82 -8.00 -1.00
N ALA A 51 -16.35 -6.83 -1.40
CA ALA A 51 -15.20 -6.72 -2.29
C ALA A 51 -14.24 -5.65 -1.78
N VAL A 52 -12.95 -5.89 -2.01
CA VAL A 52 -11.89 -4.92 -1.71
C VAL A 52 -11.85 -3.89 -2.82
N LEU A 53 -11.83 -2.63 -2.43
CA LEU A 53 -11.67 -1.49 -3.36
C LEU A 53 -10.23 -0.98 -3.29
N PRO A 54 -9.75 -0.28 -4.35
CA PRO A 54 -8.43 0.35 -4.30
C PRO A 54 -8.25 1.27 -3.08
N GLU A 55 -9.31 1.95 -2.66
CA GLU A 55 -9.29 2.83 -1.49
C GLU A 55 -8.95 2.09 -0.21
N ASP A 56 -9.36 0.83 -0.10
CA ASP A 56 -9.03 -0.01 1.07
C ASP A 56 -7.54 -0.30 1.13
N VAL A 57 -6.95 -0.60 -0.02
CA VAL A 57 -5.51 -0.82 -0.13
C VAL A 57 -4.76 0.47 0.22
N GLN A 58 -5.22 1.60 -0.28
CA GLN A 58 -4.59 2.90 -0.02
C GLN A 58 -4.64 3.25 1.47
N ALA A 59 -5.77 3.03 2.12
CA ALA A 59 -5.92 3.30 3.55
C ALA A 59 -4.96 2.45 4.39
N VAL A 60 -4.86 1.16 4.08
CA VAL A 60 -3.96 0.25 4.78
C VAL A 60 -2.50 0.60 4.49
N PHE A 61 -2.17 0.93 3.23
CA PHE A 61 -0.83 1.33 2.85
C PHE A 61 -0.38 2.59 3.61
N ASN A 62 -1.24 3.59 3.71
CA ASN A 62 -0.95 4.80 4.47
C ASN A 62 -0.72 4.50 5.95
N ALA A 63 -1.51 3.61 6.54
CA ALA A 63 -1.36 3.23 7.95
C ALA A 63 -0.02 2.52 8.18
N VAL A 64 0.37 1.62 7.29
CA VAL A 64 1.66 0.91 7.38
C VAL A 64 2.81 1.89 7.24
N ALA A 65 2.74 2.80 6.26
CA ALA A 65 3.79 3.78 6.02
C ALA A 65 3.97 4.73 7.20
N ALA A 66 2.88 5.13 7.84
CA ALA A 66 2.93 6.07 8.97
C ALA A 66 3.69 5.49 10.17
N HIS A 67 3.76 4.16 10.28
CA HIS A 67 4.43 3.48 11.39
C HIS A 67 5.82 2.96 11.04
N ARG A 68 6.28 3.15 9.80
CA ARG A 68 7.62 2.70 9.41
C ARG A 68 8.63 3.82 9.60
N PRO A 69 9.77 3.56 10.25
CA PRO A 69 10.84 4.54 10.33
C PRO A 69 11.48 4.73 8.95
N LEU A 70 11.74 5.96 8.59
CA LEU A 70 12.49 6.28 7.38
C LEU A 70 13.98 6.19 7.70
N PRO A 71 14.79 5.60 6.80
CA PRO A 71 16.22 5.39 7.08
C PRO A 71 17.04 6.69 7.10
N THR A 72 16.55 7.73 6.48
CA THR A 72 17.19 9.03 6.51
C THR A 72 16.17 10.06 6.96
N GLY A 73 16.59 11.02 7.75
CA GLY A 73 15.74 12.14 8.12
C GLY A 73 15.40 13.00 6.90
N GLY A 74 14.77 12.38 5.90
CA GLY A 74 14.38 13.04 4.68
C GLY A 74 13.46 14.23 4.94
N MET A 75 13.40 15.15 4.00
CA MET A 75 12.57 16.34 4.12
C MET A 75 11.08 16.02 4.02
N LEU A 76 10.73 14.82 3.56
CA LEU A 76 9.35 14.39 3.43
C LEU A 76 8.99 13.44 4.56
N SER A 77 7.79 13.60 5.11
CA SER A 77 7.24 12.65 6.09
C SER A 77 6.94 11.31 5.45
N ALA A 78 6.79 10.27 6.28
CA ALA A 78 6.38 8.95 5.81
C ALA A 78 5.04 9.01 5.07
N THR A 79 4.11 9.83 5.56
CA THR A 79 2.80 10.02 4.92
C THR A 79 2.93 10.64 3.53
N ALA A 80 3.80 11.66 3.39
CA ALA A 80 4.02 12.30 2.10
C ALA A 80 4.65 11.33 1.09
N LEU A 81 5.60 10.51 1.52
CA LEU A 81 6.22 9.50 0.66
C LEU A 81 5.23 8.42 0.25
N ALA A 82 4.37 7.98 1.17
CA ALA A 82 3.31 7.02 0.86
C ALA A 82 2.35 7.59 -0.19
N GLN A 83 1.94 8.84 -0.03
CA GLN A 83 1.06 9.50 -0.99
C GLN A 83 1.71 9.62 -2.36
N ARG A 84 3.00 9.93 -2.40
CA ARG A 84 3.76 9.98 -3.66
C ARG A 84 3.71 8.64 -4.39
N LEU A 85 3.91 7.53 -3.67
CA LEU A 85 3.84 6.20 -4.28
C LEU A 85 2.44 5.90 -4.79
N LEU A 86 1.42 6.22 -4.01
CA LEU A 86 0.03 6.01 -4.42
C LEU A 86 -0.30 6.81 -5.69
N ASP A 87 0.25 8.01 -5.82
CA ASP A 87 0.02 8.87 -6.98
C ASP A 87 0.73 8.35 -8.24
N THR A 88 1.84 7.62 -8.08
CA THR A 88 2.61 7.12 -9.22
C THR A 88 2.12 5.77 -9.73
N VAL A 89 1.43 5.00 -8.93
CA VAL A 89 0.91 3.67 -9.32
C VAL A 89 -0.51 3.83 -9.84
N ALA A 90 -0.75 3.33 -11.07
CA ALA A 90 -2.07 3.42 -11.70
C ALA A 90 -3.12 2.65 -10.90
N ILE A 91 -4.26 3.30 -10.64
CA ILE A 91 -5.40 2.67 -9.98
C ILE A 91 -6.14 1.80 -11.01
N PRO A 92 -6.47 0.55 -10.67
CA PRO A 92 -7.19 -0.33 -11.58
C PRO A 92 -8.62 0.15 -11.86
#